data_c1af1b5782d91b6f7645316d65576f9f
#
_entry.id   c1af1b5782d91b6f7645316d65576f9f
#
_cell.length_a   1.000
_cell.length_b   1.000
_cell.length_c   1.000
_cell.angle_alpha   90.00
_cell.angle_beta   90.00
_cell.angle_gamma   90.00
#
_symmetry.space_group_name_H-M   'P 1'
#
loop_
_entity.id
_entity.type
_entity.pdbx_description
1 polymer ?
#
loop_
_entity_poly.entity_id
_entity_poly.type
_entity_poly.pdbx_seq_one_letter_code
_entity_poly.pdbx_strand_id
1 'polypeptide(L)'
;MTIDRSAATTGAVTVASADLPSSVRHSIFFYLGILIVLLAFGSPAGGLIDIPISFFLKNRLHLTAHEVASFRLLAAIPLYLSFAFGFTRDMWNPLGMRDRGYMLLFGGTTALLYFLFAFAPFNYATLLAAVVVLTASFLFVSSAQNGLTSVIGQQHAMTGQVSAVWNVFLSIPTVGALLIGGTLSGMLEDKDPDQAARILFLVGATIMAAIALYALWKPRAVFDNLRVEDGSYGHPVKDIKRLMRHWPIYPAMLIWVLWNFAPGSTTPLQYHLQNTLHATDAQWGQWNAIFAASFIPTFIVYGLLCRRFPLKSLLIWGTVFAVPQMVPLLFIDTMTQALIAAVPIGLMGGLATGAYLDLIIRSCPRGLQGTTLMMSNSLYFVVVRFGDVLGTNLYDRYGGFTVCVIAITIVYALILPVLLMVPKQLIATADGQMPEYKLAAD
;
A
#
# COMPACT_ATOMS: atom_id res chain seq x y z
N MET A 1 -16.76 63.47 14.46
CA MET A 1 -16.99 62.28 13.60
C MET A 1 -15.99 61.19 14.04
N THR A 2 -16.37 60.50 15.09
CA THR A 2 -15.56 59.48 15.78
C THR A 2 -15.80 58.14 15.09
N ILE A 3 -14.79 57.63 14.40
CA ILE A 3 -14.82 56.31 13.78
C ILE A 3 -14.59 55.30 14.89
N ASP A 4 -15.65 54.55 15.19
CA ASP A 4 -15.68 53.46 16.12
C ASP A 4 -14.82 52.28 15.58
N ARG A 5 -13.69 52.04 16.25
CA ARG A 5 -12.73 50.96 15.94
C ARG A 5 -12.96 49.70 16.78
N SER A 6 -14.18 49.42 17.21
CA SER A 6 -14.47 48.30 18.12
C SER A 6 -15.22 47.15 17.47
N ALA A 7 -14.91 46.80 16.24
CA ALA A 7 -15.48 45.61 15.61
C ALA A 7 -14.42 44.77 14.86
N ALA A 8 -13.21 44.69 15.41
CA ALA A 8 -12.30 43.63 15.08
C ALA A 8 -12.55 42.43 16.02
N THR A 9 -13.78 41.96 16.03
CA THR A 9 -14.13 40.69 16.63
C THR A 9 -13.37 39.58 15.88
N THR A 10 -12.41 39.05 16.55
CA THR A 10 -11.90 37.67 16.41
C THR A 10 -13.01 36.79 15.87
N GLY A 11 -13.06 36.64 14.54
CA GLY A 11 -13.77 35.53 13.90
C GLY A 11 -13.07 34.29 14.32
N ALA A 12 -13.45 33.72 15.45
CA ALA A 12 -13.24 32.34 15.75
C ALA A 12 -13.86 31.61 14.56
N VAL A 13 -13.02 31.17 13.61
CA VAL A 13 -13.40 30.23 12.59
C VAL A 13 -13.81 29.00 13.41
N THR A 14 -15.11 28.89 13.61
CA THR A 14 -15.72 27.69 14.16
C THR A 14 -15.19 26.57 13.29
N VAL A 15 -14.30 25.76 13.85
CA VAL A 15 -13.84 24.49 13.30
C VAL A 15 -15.12 23.70 13.15
N ALA A 16 -15.70 23.70 11.95
CA ALA A 16 -16.80 22.85 11.63
C ALA A 16 -16.23 21.43 11.82
N SER A 17 -16.70 20.77 12.87
CA SER A 17 -16.44 19.35 13.00
C SER A 17 -16.98 18.72 11.73
N ALA A 18 -16.07 18.18 10.90
CA ALA A 18 -16.44 17.50 9.67
C ALA A 18 -17.01 16.11 10.01
N ASP A 19 -17.86 16.03 11.01
CA ASP A 19 -18.56 14.82 11.39
C ASP A 19 -19.63 14.54 10.34
N LEU A 20 -19.19 13.79 9.32
CA LEU A 20 -20.10 13.23 8.34
C LEU A 20 -21.13 12.32 9.05
N PRO A 21 -22.40 12.37 8.61
CA PRO A 21 -23.39 11.41 9.06
C PRO A 21 -22.85 9.97 8.98
N SER A 22 -23.12 9.16 9.98
CA SER A 22 -22.59 7.78 10.04
C SER A 22 -22.93 6.96 8.79
N SER A 23 -24.11 7.16 8.22
CA SER A 23 -24.55 6.51 6.98
C SER A 23 -23.69 6.87 5.77
N VAL A 24 -23.33 8.15 5.62
CA VAL A 24 -22.44 8.63 4.55
C VAL A 24 -21.05 8.06 4.70
N ARG A 25 -20.51 8.07 5.93
CA ARG A 25 -19.20 7.51 6.26
C ARG A 25 -19.12 6.02 5.95
N HIS A 26 -20.13 5.24 6.37
CA HIS A 26 -20.18 3.80 6.04
C HIS A 26 -20.26 3.57 4.53
N SER A 27 -21.01 4.37 3.80
CA SER A 27 -21.07 4.25 2.33
C SER A 27 -19.72 4.52 1.67
N ILE A 28 -18.96 5.50 2.18
CA ILE A 28 -17.61 5.80 1.70
C ILE A 28 -16.67 4.61 1.98
N PHE A 29 -16.65 4.11 3.22
CA PHE A 29 -15.79 2.98 3.59
C PHE A 29 -16.13 1.70 2.82
N PHE A 30 -17.40 1.44 2.60
CA PHE A 30 -17.86 0.31 1.81
C PHE A 30 -17.40 0.43 0.35
N TYR A 31 -17.57 1.61 -0.26
CA TYR A 31 -17.10 1.87 -1.62
C TYR A 31 -15.59 1.69 -1.75
N LEU A 32 -14.80 2.33 -0.89
CA LEU A 32 -13.36 2.22 -0.91
C LEU A 32 -12.90 0.79 -0.60
N GLY A 33 -13.52 0.13 0.38
CA GLY A 33 -13.18 -1.23 0.78
C GLY A 33 -13.36 -2.24 -0.37
N ILE A 34 -14.52 -2.23 -1.04
CA ILE A 34 -14.75 -3.11 -2.21
C ILE A 34 -13.72 -2.82 -3.30
N LEU A 35 -13.47 -1.55 -3.61
CA LEU A 35 -12.51 -1.17 -4.65
C LEU A 35 -11.10 -1.68 -4.33
N ILE A 36 -10.66 -1.55 -3.07
CA ILE A 36 -9.35 -2.03 -2.61
C ILE A 36 -9.26 -3.55 -2.73
N VAL A 37 -10.30 -4.28 -2.31
CA VAL A 37 -10.34 -5.75 -2.41
C VAL A 37 -10.28 -6.22 -3.87
N LEU A 38 -11.08 -5.62 -4.74
CA LEU A 38 -11.08 -5.96 -6.17
C LEU A 38 -9.71 -5.69 -6.80
N LEU A 39 -9.09 -4.54 -6.50
CA LEU A 39 -7.76 -4.20 -7.00
C LEU A 39 -6.68 -5.15 -6.47
N ALA A 40 -6.73 -5.52 -5.20
CA ALA A 40 -5.75 -6.44 -4.63
C ALA A 40 -5.82 -7.84 -5.27
N PHE A 41 -7.03 -8.34 -5.55
CA PHE A 41 -7.20 -9.60 -6.28
C PHE A 41 -6.87 -9.49 -7.79
N GLY A 42 -7.18 -8.36 -8.42
CA GLY A 42 -6.93 -8.11 -9.85
C GLY A 42 -5.48 -7.73 -10.19
N SER A 43 -4.64 -7.52 -9.18
CA SER A 43 -3.25 -7.11 -9.38
C SER A 43 -2.41 -8.21 -10.03
N PRO A 44 -1.74 -7.94 -11.17
CA PRO A 44 -0.83 -8.91 -11.79
C PRO A 44 0.37 -9.27 -10.92
N ALA A 45 0.78 -8.37 -10.04
CA ALA A 45 1.84 -8.58 -9.05
C ALA A 45 1.29 -9.01 -7.68
N GLY A 46 -0.01 -9.25 -7.56
CA GLY A 46 -0.65 -9.72 -6.33
C GLY A 46 -0.58 -11.23 -6.17
N GLY A 47 -0.65 -11.71 -4.93
CA GLY A 47 -0.44 -13.12 -4.59
C GLY A 47 -1.35 -14.10 -5.32
N LEU A 48 -2.55 -13.70 -5.75
CA LEU A 48 -3.44 -14.58 -6.51
C LEU A 48 -2.88 -14.95 -7.89
N ILE A 49 -2.12 -14.07 -8.52
CA ILE A 49 -1.58 -14.24 -9.88
C ILE A 49 -0.08 -14.52 -9.84
N ASP A 50 0.69 -13.79 -9.03
CA ASP A 50 2.15 -13.91 -8.95
C ASP A 50 2.62 -15.27 -8.42
N ILE A 51 1.91 -15.85 -7.43
CA ILE A 51 2.28 -17.16 -6.86
C ILE A 51 2.17 -18.27 -7.91
N PRO A 52 1.03 -18.48 -8.59
CA PRO A 52 0.94 -19.48 -9.65
C PRO A 52 1.88 -19.23 -10.84
N ILE A 53 2.12 -17.97 -11.23
CA ILE A 53 3.11 -17.65 -12.26
C ILE A 53 4.49 -18.14 -11.84
N SER A 54 4.86 -17.98 -10.58
CA SER A 54 6.16 -18.41 -10.06
C SER A 54 6.32 -19.94 -10.14
N PHE A 55 5.27 -20.68 -9.83
CA PHE A 55 5.26 -22.14 -10.00
C PHE A 55 5.33 -22.54 -11.48
N PHE A 56 4.58 -21.84 -12.35
CA PHE A 56 4.65 -22.09 -13.78
C PHE A 56 6.06 -21.89 -14.35
N LEU A 57 6.74 -20.80 -13.97
CA LEU A 57 8.13 -20.53 -14.37
C LEU A 57 9.08 -21.65 -13.93
N LYS A 58 8.92 -22.14 -12.68
CA LYS A 58 9.76 -23.19 -12.11
C LYS A 58 9.43 -24.58 -12.69
N ASN A 59 8.15 -24.98 -12.67
CA ASN A 59 7.75 -26.36 -12.91
C ASN A 59 7.50 -26.65 -14.39
N ARG A 60 6.98 -25.67 -15.16
CA ARG A 60 6.67 -25.86 -16.59
C ARG A 60 7.78 -25.39 -17.51
N LEU A 61 8.38 -24.23 -17.22
CA LEU A 61 9.49 -23.70 -18.02
C LEU A 61 10.87 -24.14 -17.53
N HIS A 62 10.92 -24.86 -16.40
CA HIS A 62 12.16 -25.38 -15.78
C HIS A 62 13.26 -24.31 -15.60
N LEU A 63 12.86 -23.09 -15.28
CA LEU A 63 13.80 -21.98 -15.10
C LEU A 63 14.62 -22.17 -13.83
N THR A 64 15.87 -21.77 -13.90
CA THR A 64 16.75 -21.68 -12.73
C THR A 64 16.30 -20.59 -11.77
N ALA A 65 16.72 -20.65 -10.52
CA ALA A 65 16.42 -19.62 -9.53
C ALA A 65 16.87 -18.22 -9.99
N HIS A 66 18.00 -18.13 -10.69
CA HIS A 66 18.52 -16.87 -11.25
C HIS A 66 17.60 -16.31 -12.35
N GLU A 67 17.09 -17.17 -13.24
CA GLU A 67 16.18 -16.75 -14.32
C GLU A 67 14.82 -16.30 -13.77
N VAL A 68 14.28 -16.99 -12.76
CA VAL A 68 13.06 -16.56 -12.07
C VAL A 68 13.26 -15.23 -11.34
N ALA A 69 14.41 -15.04 -10.70
CA ALA A 69 14.75 -13.75 -10.05
C ALA A 69 14.86 -12.61 -11.09
N SER A 70 15.49 -12.89 -12.23
CA SER A 70 15.60 -11.94 -13.34
C SER A 70 14.24 -11.60 -13.94
N PHE A 71 13.37 -12.60 -14.14
CA PHE A 71 11.98 -12.39 -14.57
C PHE A 71 11.25 -11.44 -13.62
N ARG A 72 11.29 -11.71 -12.31
CA ARG A 72 10.63 -10.88 -11.29
C ARG A 72 11.17 -9.46 -11.25
N LEU A 73 12.48 -9.27 -11.43
CA LEU A 73 13.09 -7.94 -11.48
C LEU A 73 12.56 -7.13 -12.67
N LEU A 74 12.52 -7.75 -13.86
CA LEU A 74 12.02 -7.11 -15.07
C LEU A 74 10.50 -6.87 -15.02
N ALA A 75 9.74 -7.85 -14.53
CA ALA A 75 8.29 -7.73 -14.36
C ALA A 75 7.88 -6.61 -13.39
N ALA A 76 8.75 -6.28 -12.43
CA ALA A 76 8.51 -5.22 -11.46
C ALA A 76 8.85 -3.80 -11.96
N ILE A 77 9.42 -3.62 -13.16
CA ILE A 77 9.80 -2.28 -13.69
C ILE A 77 8.64 -1.27 -13.59
N PRO A 78 7.39 -1.58 -14.00
CA PRO A 78 6.29 -0.62 -13.85
C PRO A 78 6.03 -0.23 -12.38
N LEU A 79 6.23 -1.15 -11.43
CA LEU A 79 6.05 -0.87 -10.00
C LEU A 79 7.09 0.12 -9.48
N TYR A 80 8.34 0.03 -9.93
CA TYR A 80 9.38 1.00 -9.58
C TYR A 80 9.10 2.40 -10.14
N LEU A 81 8.35 2.48 -11.23
CA LEU A 81 7.95 3.72 -11.90
C LEU A 81 6.51 4.15 -11.53
N SER A 82 5.94 3.60 -10.46
CA SER A 82 4.54 3.86 -10.07
C SER A 82 4.20 5.35 -9.98
N PHE A 83 5.13 6.20 -9.56
CA PHE A 83 4.93 7.64 -9.45
C PHE A 83 4.50 8.30 -10.78
N ALA A 84 4.97 7.78 -11.92
CA ALA A 84 4.61 8.31 -13.24
C ALA A 84 3.12 8.10 -13.56
N PHE A 85 2.55 6.98 -13.14
CA PHE A 85 1.11 6.69 -13.31
C PHE A 85 0.26 7.59 -12.41
N GLY A 86 0.72 7.85 -11.18
CA GLY A 86 0.09 8.82 -10.28
C GLY A 86 0.13 10.24 -10.83
N PHE A 87 1.27 10.64 -11.39
CA PHE A 87 1.42 11.95 -12.03
C PHE A 87 0.50 12.09 -13.25
N THR A 88 0.43 11.06 -14.08
CA THR A 88 -0.50 11.05 -15.23
C THR A 88 -1.95 11.18 -14.78
N ARG A 89 -2.35 10.49 -13.68
CA ARG A 89 -3.69 10.60 -13.10
C ARG A 89 -4.00 12.01 -12.63
N ASP A 90 -3.05 12.69 -12.01
CA ASP A 90 -3.26 14.04 -11.49
C ASP A 90 -3.32 15.10 -12.62
N MET A 91 -2.70 14.80 -13.78
CA MET A 91 -2.62 15.70 -14.94
C MET A 91 -3.68 15.48 -16.02
N TRP A 92 -4.19 14.27 -16.15
CA TRP A 92 -5.11 13.89 -17.22
C TRP A 92 -6.44 13.40 -16.66
N ASN A 93 -7.54 13.78 -17.31
CA ASN A 93 -8.91 13.41 -16.92
C ASN A 93 -9.58 12.64 -18.07
N PRO A 94 -9.39 11.31 -18.17
CA PRO A 94 -9.99 10.52 -19.22
C PRO A 94 -11.52 10.54 -19.10
N LEU A 95 -12.19 10.67 -20.23
CA LEU A 95 -13.66 10.68 -20.35
C LEU A 95 -14.36 11.79 -19.53
N GLY A 96 -13.63 12.76 -18.97
CA GLY A 96 -14.19 13.76 -18.08
C GLY A 96 -14.72 13.22 -16.74
N MET A 97 -14.46 11.95 -16.43
CA MET A 97 -15.01 11.24 -15.26
C MET A 97 -14.00 11.10 -14.11
N ARG A 98 -12.82 11.71 -14.22
CA ARG A 98 -11.73 11.66 -13.22
C ARG A 98 -11.34 10.21 -12.87
N ASP A 99 -11.28 9.88 -11.59
CA ASP A 99 -10.88 8.56 -11.12
C ASP A 99 -11.73 7.44 -11.69
N ARG A 100 -13.04 7.67 -11.86
CA ARG A 100 -13.95 6.71 -12.49
C ARG A 100 -13.60 6.49 -13.97
N GLY A 101 -13.15 7.53 -14.67
CA GLY A 101 -12.68 7.41 -16.05
C GLY A 101 -11.46 6.51 -16.18
N TYR A 102 -10.51 6.60 -15.25
CA TYR A 102 -9.37 5.67 -15.17
C TYR A 102 -9.81 4.24 -14.90
N MET A 103 -10.69 4.03 -13.92
CA MET A 103 -11.21 2.70 -13.58
C MET A 103 -11.95 2.08 -14.77
N LEU A 104 -12.77 2.85 -15.49
CA LEU A 104 -13.50 2.37 -16.65
C LEU A 104 -12.57 2.07 -17.83
N LEU A 105 -11.73 3.01 -18.22
CA LEU A 105 -10.86 2.88 -19.38
C LEU A 105 -9.78 1.83 -19.15
N PHE A 106 -8.98 1.98 -18.09
CA PHE A 106 -7.86 1.09 -17.83
C PHE A 106 -8.27 -0.21 -17.15
N GLY A 107 -9.38 -0.23 -16.39
CA GLY A 107 -9.99 -1.47 -15.90
C GLY A 107 -10.46 -2.34 -17.06
N GLY A 108 -11.16 -1.75 -18.03
CA GLY A 108 -11.57 -2.43 -19.26
C GLY A 108 -10.39 -2.87 -20.13
N THR A 109 -9.40 -1.99 -20.31
CA THR A 109 -8.17 -2.33 -21.06
C THR A 109 -7.42 -3.47 -20.40
N THR A 110 -7.23 -3.44 -19.06
CA THR A 110 -6.55 -4.52 -18.34
C THR A 110 -7.33 -5.82 -18.42
N ALA A 111 -8.67 -5.77 -18.33
CA ALA A 111 -9.51 -6.95 -18.52
C ALA A 111 -9.34 -7.56 -19.91
N LEU A 112 -9.34 -6.72 -20.95
CA LEU A 112 -9.11 -7.17 -22.33
C LEU A 112 -7.70 -7.76 -22.50
N LEU A 113 -6.68 -7.13 -21.94
CA LEU A 113 -5.30 -7.65 -21.99
C LEU A 113 -5.18 -9.00 -21.28
N TYR A 114 -5.77 -9.16 -20.11
CA TYR A 114 -5.83 -10.44 -19.42
C TYR A 114 -6.50 -11.51 -20.29
N PHE A 115 -7.64 -11.16 -20.90
CA PHE A 115 -8.34 -12.07 -21.79
C PHE A 115 -7.51 -12.47 -23.01
N LEU A 116 -6.86 -11.52 -23.67
CA LEU A 116 -6.00 -11.80 -24.82
C LEU A 116 -4.80 -12.68 -24.45
N PHE A 117 -4.12 -12.37 -23.35
CA PHE A 117 -3.00 -13.17 -22.87
C PHE A 117 -3.39 -14.57 -22.39
N ALA A 118 -4.63 -14.80 -21.98
CA ALA A 118 -5.12 -16.14 -21.65
C ALA A 118 -5.07 -17.13 -22.84
N PHE A 119 -5.06 -16.61 -24.08
CA PHE A 119 -4.98 -17.41 -25.30
C PHE A 119 -3.64 -17.30 -26.02
N ALA A 120 -2.69 -16.54 -25.47
CA ALA A 120 -1.34 -16.45 -25.98
C ALA A 120 -0.50 -17.68 -25.61
N PRO A 121 0.57 -18.00 -26.37
CA PRO A 121 1.46 -19.08 -25.98
C PRO A 121 2.22 -18.74 -24.71
N PHE A 122 2.24 -19.67 -23.74
CA PHE A 122 2.91 -19.48 -22.46
C PHE A 122 4.40 -19.84 -22.57
N ASN A 123 5.21 -18.86 -22.92
CA ASN A 123 6.66 -18.93 -22.88
C ASN A 123 7.24 -17.77 -22.06
N TYR A 124 8.54 -17.78 -21.77
CA TYR A 124 9.19 -16.76 -20.95
C TYR A 124 8.93 -15.32 -21.45
N ALA A 125 9.15 -15.07 -22.75
CA ALA A 125 9.03 -13.73 -23.30
C ALA A 125 7.59 -13.22 -23.30
N THR A 126 6.64 -14.05 -23.71
CA THR A 126 5.21 -13.71 -23.73
C THR A 126 4.69 -13.48 -22.32
N LEU A 127 5.07 -14.32 -21.35
CA LEU A 127 4.65 -14.19 -19.98
C LEU A 127 5.24 -12.93 -19.33
N LEU A 128 6.52 -12.63 -19.60
CA LEU A 128 7.15 -11.39 -19.13
C LEU A 128 6.46 -10.17 -19.73
N ALA A 129 6.23 -10.16 -21.02
CA ALA A 129 5.51 -9.07 -21.69
C ALA A 129 4.09 -8.91 -21.14
N ALA A 130 3.37 -10.02 -20.92
CA ALA A 130 2.04 -10.01 -20.32
C ALA A 130 2.07 -9.35 -18.95
N VAL A 131 2.93 -9.80 -18.02
CA VAL A 131 2.98 -9.26 -16.66
C VAL A 131 3.37 -7.79 -16.66
N VAL A 132 4.34 -7.37 -17.48
CA VAL A 132 4.76 -5.95 -17.58
C VAL A 132 3.62 -5.07 -18.09
N VAL A 133 2.97 -5.47 -19.19
CA VAL A 133 1.91 -4.66 -19.82
C VAL A 133 0.65 -4.63 -18.95
N LEU A 134 0.26 -5.77 -18.36
CA LEU A 134 -0.84 -5.86 -17.43
C LEU A 134 -0.58 -4.98 -16.19
N THR A 135 0.62 -5.04 -15.61
CA THR A 135 0.99 -4.23 -14.45
C THR A 135 0.97 -2.74 -14.79
N ALA A 136 1.50 -2.33 -15.95
CA ALA A 136 1.45 -0.95 -16.38
C ALA A 136 0.01 -0.44 -16.55
N SER A 137 -0.86 -1.20 -17.20
CA SER A 137 -2.28 -0.83 -17.34
C SER A 137 -3.01 -0.81 -15.99
N PHE A 138 -2.78 -1.80 -15.13
CA PHE A 138 -3.31 -1.89 -13.77
C PHE A 138 -2.91 -0.70 -12.90
N LEU A 139 -1.69 -0.19 -13.02
CA LEU A 139 -1.19 0.92 -12.22
C LEU A 139 -1.95 2.23 -12.47
N PHE A 140 -2.53 2.43 -13.64
CA PHE A 140 -3.46 3.55 -13.86
C PHE A 140 -4.72 3.43 -13.02
N VAL A 141 -5.29 2.23 -12.90
CA VAL A 141 -6.46 1.98 -12.04
C VAL A 141 -6.09 2.14 -10.57
N SER A 142 -4.93 1.59 -10.18
CA SER A 142 -4.38 1.73 -8.84
C SER A 142 -4.14 3.20 -8.47
N SER A 143 -3.61 4.00 -9.40
CA SER A 143 -3.37 5.43 -9.18
C SER A 143 -4.67 6.21 -8.94
N ALA A 144 -5.74 5.85 -9.64
CA ALA A 144 -7.07 6.45 -9.43
C ALA A 144 -7.63 6.10 -8.06
N GLN A 145 -7.53 4.83 -7.63
CA GLN A 145 -7.96 4.41 -6.30
C GLN A 145 -7.14 5.10 -5.20
N ASN A 146 -5.81 5.14 -5.34
CA ASN A 146 -4.91 5.82 -4.41
C ASN A 146 -5.25 7.31 -4.26
N GLY A 147 -5.39 8.00 -5.38
CA GLY A 147 -5.73 9.41 -5.41
C GLY A 147 -7.11 9.69 -4.81
N LEU A 148 -8.14 8.91 -5.19
CA LEU A 148 -9.49 9.04 -4.65
C LEU A 148 -9.50 8.84 -3.12
N THR A 149 -8.80 7.82 -2.63
CA THR A 149 -8.68 7.53 -1.20
C THR A 149 -8.06 8.70 -0.43
N SER A 150 -6.97 9.27 -0.96
CA SER A 150 -6.31 10.43 -0.35
C SER A 150 -7.19 11.69 -0.37
N VAL A 151 -7.83 11.97 -1.50
CA VAL A 151 -8.74 13.13 -1.63
C VAL A 151 -9.87 13.04 -0.61
N ILE A 152 -10.54 11.90 -0.50
CA ILE A 152 -11.62 11.67 0.46
C ILE A 152 -11.12 11.85 1.90
N GLY A 153 -9.99 11.23 2.23
CA GLY A 153 -9.38 11.33 3.57
C GLY A 153 -9.09 12.78 3.97
N GLN A 154 -8.49 13.56 3.06
CA GLN A 154 -8.16 14.96 3.32
C GLN A 154 -9.39 15.87 3.39
N GLN A 155 -10.34 15.72 2.45
CA GLN A 155 -11.53 16.60 2.40
C GLN A 155 -12.46 16.45 3.59
N HIS A 156 -12.54 15.22 4.12
CA HIS A 156 -13.42 14.94 5.25
C HIS A 156 -12.68 14.82 6.59
N ALA A 157 -11.40 15.24 6.64
CA ALA A 157 -10.54 15.17 7.83
C ALA A 157 -10.57 13.76 8.50
N MET A 158 -10.60 12.70 7.69
CA MET A 158 -10.67 11.30 8.16
C MET A 158 -9.55 10.42 7.58
N THR A 159 -8.37 10.99 7.48
CA THR A 159 -7.19 10.33 6.87
C THR A 159 -6.77 9.08 7.62
N GLY A 160 -6.86 9.07 8.95
CA GLY A 160 -6.57 7.91 9.78
C GLY A 160 -7.60 6.80 9.63
N GLN A 161 -8.91 7.13 9.56
CA GLN A 161 -9.95 6.14 9.30
C GLN A 161 -9.82 5.53 7.91
N VAL A 162 -9.50 6.36 6.90
CA VAL A 162 -9.25 5.91 5.54
C VAL A 162 -8.00 5.02 5.46
N SER A 163 -6.93 5.36 6.20
CA SER A 163 -5.75 4.51 6.34
C SER A 163 -6.09 3.15 6.96
N ALA A 164 -6.92 3.13 8.01
CA ALA A 164 -7.39 1.88 8.62
C ALA A 164 -8.18 1.03 7.63
N VAL A 165 -9.16 1.63 6.94
CA VAL A 165 -9.95 0.94 5.89
C VAL A 165 -9.05 0.37 4.82
N TRP A 166 -8.08 1.16 4.32
CA TRP A 166 -7.11 0.69 3.35
C TRP A 166 -6.38 -0.56 3.84
N ASN A 167 -5.76 -0.48 5.00
CA ASN A 167 -4.95 -1.59 5.52
C ASN A 167 -5.78 -2.84 5.82
N VAL A 168 -6.98 -2.69 6.41
CA VAL A 168 -7.89 -3.82 6.67
C VAL A 168 -8.31 -4.50 5.38
N PHE A 169 -8.82 -3.73 4.42
CA PHE A 169 -9.34 -4.30 3.17
C PHE A 169 -8.25 -4.78 2.21
N LEU A 170 -7.02 -4.29 2.32
CA LEU A 170 -5.86 -4.82 1.61
C LEU A 170 -5.36 -6.14 2.24
N SER A 171 -5.42 -6.26 3.56
CA SER A 171 -4.95 -7.45 4.26
C SER A 171 -5.82 -8.68 3.99
N ILE A 172 -7.14 -8.52 3.81
CA ILE A 172 -8.06 -9.63 3.54
C ILE A 172 -7.67 -10.40 2.26
N PRO A 173 -7.52 -9.76 1.08
CA PRO A 173 -7.06 -10.44 -0.13
C PRO A 173 -5.63 -10.99 0.00
N THR A 174 -4.76 -10.29 0.72
CA THR A 174 -3.37 -10.72 0.91
C THR A 174 -3.32 -12.05 1.67
N VAL A 175 -4.02 -12.14 2.81
CA VAL A 175 -4.13 -13.39 3.59
C VAL A 175 -4.83 -14.47 2.77
N GLY A 176 -5.94 -14.11 2.09
CA GLY A 176 -6.67 -15.02 1.21
C GLY A 176 -5.79 -15.59 0.09
N ALA A 177 -4.98 -14.76 -0.56
CA ALA A 177 -4.07 -15.17 -1.62
C ALA A 177 -2.96 -16.10 -1.10
N LEU A 178 -2.43 -15.87 0.10
CA LEU A 178 -1.44 -16.75 0.72
C LEU A 178 -2.01 -18.13 1.05
N LEU A 179 -3.26 -18.19 1.51
CA LEU A 179 -3.94 -19.45 1.84
C LEU A 179 -4.41 -20.20 0.58
N ILE A 180 -5.01 -19.50 -0.37
CA ILE A 180 -5.58 -20.09 -1.59
C ILE A 180 -4.49 -20.35 -2.63
N GLY A 181 -3.47 -19.49 -2.72
CA GLY A 181 -2.42 -19.61 -3.72
C GLY A 181 -1.65 -20.93 -3.65
N GLY A 182 -1.37 -21.40 -2.44
CA GLY A 182 -0.72 -22.70 -2.23
C GLY A 182 -1.60 -23.90 -2.61
N THR A 183 -2.88 -23.86 -2.24
CA THR A 183 -3.85 -24.93 -2.56
C THR A 183 -4.20 -24.93 -4.05
N LEU A 184 -4.38 -23.75 -4.64
CA LEU A 184 -4.64 -23.57 -6.07
C LEU A 184 -3.45 -24.07 -6.90
N SER A 185 -2.23 -23.79 -6.50
CA SER A 185 -1.02 -24.29 -7.14
C SER A 185 -0.97 -25.81 -7.14
N GLY A 186 -1.20 -26.47 -6.00
CA GLY A 186 -1.23 -27.94 -5.92
C GLY A 186 -2.33 -28.56 -6.79
N MET A 187 -3.54 -27.96 -6.82
CA MET A 187 -4.65 -28.43 -7.66
C MET A 187 -4.38 -28.24 -9.17
N LEU A 188 -3.54 -27.28 -9.52
CA LEU A 188 -3.19 -26.95 -10.89
C LEU A 188 -1.98 -27.77 -11.38
N GLU A 189 -1.09 -28.21 -10.48
CA GLU A 189 0.04 -29.10 -10.82
C GLU A 189 -0.41 -30.47 -11.32
N ASP A 190 -1.55 -30.99 -10.83
CA ASP A 190 -2.14 -32.26 -11.26
C ASP A 190 -2.86 -32.18 -12.62
N LYS A 191 -3.04 -30.98 -13.18
CA LYS A 191 -3.70 -30.73 -14.46
C LYS A 191 -2.72 -30.15 -15.47
N ASP A 192 -3.21 -29.94 -16.71
CA ASP A 192 -2.44 -29.25 -17.75
C ASP A 192 -2.04 -27.82 -17.26
N PRO A 193 -0.73 -27.54 -17.06
CA PRO A 193 -0.25 -26.26 -16.55
C PRO A 193 -0.66 -25.07 -17.42
N ASP A 194 -0.79 -25.26 -18.75
CA ASP A 194 -1.19 -24.22 -19.68
C ASP A 194 -2.67 -23.87 -19.50
N GLN A 195 -3.50 -24.88 -19.23
CA GLN A 195 -4.92 -24.66 -18.89
C GLN A 195 -5.07 -23.94 -17.56
N ALA A 196 -4.24 -24.26 -16.59
CA ALA A 196 -4.20 -23.61 -15.30
C ALA A 196 -3.85 -22.12 -15.40
N ALA A 197 -2.79 -21.79 -16.14
CA ALA A 197 -2.41 -20.40 -16.40
C ALA A 197 -3.52 -19.64 -17.14
N ARG A 198 -4.17 -20.27 -18.12
CA ARG A 198 -5.31 -19.67 -18.83
C ARG A 198 -6.47 -19.33 -17.90
N ILE A 199 -6.85 -20.26 -17.02
CA ILE A 199 -7.94 -20.02 -16.04
C ILE A 199 -7.57 -18.82 -15.15
N LEU A 200 -6.34 -18.75 -14.68
CA LEU A 200 -5.86 -17.65 -13.83
C LEU A 200 -5.97 -16.30 -14.53
N PHE A 201 -5.55 -16.20 -15.80
CA PHE A 201 -5.69 -14.98 -16.59
C PHE A 201 -7.17 -14.62 -16.83
N LEU A 202 -8.05 -15.59 -17.05
CA LEU A 202 -9.50 -15.36 -17.17
C LEU A 202 -10.12 -14.87 -15.86
N VAL A 203 -9.68 -15.37 -14.71
CA VAL A 203 -10.09 -14.87 -13.40
C VAL A 203 -9.64 -13.41 -13.24
N GLY A 204 -8.39 -13.08 -13.58
CA GLY A 204 -7.89 -11.70 -13.59
C GLY A 204 -8.72 -10.79 -14.52
N ALA A 205 -9.05 -11.27 -15.73
CA ALA A 205 -9.92 -10.56 -16.67
C ALA A 205 -11.29 -10.24 -16.07
N THR A 206 -11.91 -11.23 -15.41
CA THR A 206 -13.22 -11.08 -14.78
C THR A 206 -13.20 -10.05 -13.65
N ILE A 207 -12.16 -10.08 -12.80
CA ILE A 207 -11.99 -9.12 -11.71
C ILE A 207 -11.80 -7.70 -12.25
N MET A 208 -10.95 -7.53 -13.27
CA MET A 208 -10.71 -6.22 -13.87
C MET A 208 -11.93 -5.68 -14.63
N ALA A 209 -12.71 -6.56 -15.27
CA ALA A 209 -14.02 -6.21 -15.84
C ALA A 209 -15.00 -5.77 -14.75
N ALA A 210 -15.03 -6.45 -13.60
CA ALA A 210 -15.85 -6.04 -12.47
C ALA A 210 -15.46 -4.65 -11.96
N ILE A 211 -14.17 -4.29 -11.94
CA ILE A 211 -13.70 -2.94 -11.59
C ILE A 211 -14.20 -1.91 -12.62
N ALA A 212 -14.12 -2.21 -13.92
CA ALA A 212 -14.64 -1.33 -14.96
C ALA A 212 -16.15 -1.11 -14.82
N LEU A 213 -16.92 -2.15 -14.53
CA LEU A 213 -18.35 -2.05 -14.24
C LEU A 213 -18.62 -1.27 -12.94
N TYR A 214 -17.80 -1.49 -11.92
CA TYR A 214 -17.87 -0.77 -10.64
C TYR A 214 -17.68 0.74 -10.82
N ALA A 215 -16.89 1.16 -11.78
CA ALA A 215 -16.71 2.57 -12.15
C ALA A 215 -18.00 3.23 -12.63
N LEU A 216 -18.99 2.49 -13.13
CA LEU A 216 -20.28 3.03 -13.54
C LEU A 216 -21.15 3.39 -12.33
N TRP A 217 -20.95 2.71 -11.20
CA TRP A 217 -21.65 3.04 -9.97
C TRP A 217 -21.12 4.34 -9.37
N LYS A 218 -22.00 5.35 -9.24
CA LYS A 218 -21.70 6.68 -8.71
C LYS A 218 -22.47 6.93 -7.42
N PRO A 219 -22.04 6.42 -6.26
CA PRO A 219 -22.71 6.74 -5.00
C PRO A 219 -22.55 8.23 -4.67
N ARG A 220 -23.68 8.89 -4.42
CA ARG A 220 -23.71 10.33 -4.09
C ARG A 220 -22.84 10.66 -2.88
N ALA A 221 -22.86 9.80 -1.89
CA ALA A 221 -22.04 9.95 -0.68
C ALA A 221 -20.54 10.11 -0.95
N VAL A 222 -20.03 9.50 -2.03
CA VAL A 222 -18.60 9.53 -2.40
C VAL A 222 -18.30 10.69 -3.33
N PHE A 223 -19.16 10.94 -4.34
CA PHE A 223 -18.78 11.79 -5.47
C PHE A 223 -19.46 13.17 -5.48
N ASP A 224 -20.61 13.37 -4.83
CA ASP A 224 -21.31 14.65 -4.91
C ASP A 224 -20.64 15.75 -4.07
N ASN A 225 -19.90 15.37 -3.03
CA ASN A 225 -19.19 16.29 -2.14
C ASN A 225 -17.69 16.41 -2.43
N LEU A 226 -17.19 15.76 -3.46
CA LEU A 226 -15.79 15.92 -3.85
C LEU A 226 -15.60 17.32 -4.46
N ARG A 227 -15.03 18.22 -3.67
CA ARG A 227 -14.63 19.52 -4.17
C ARG A 227 -13.53 19.32 -5.21
N VAL A 228 -13.88 19.76 -6.41
CA VAL A 228 -12.98 19.80 -7.53
C VAL A 228 -12.10 21.02 -7.35
N GLU A 229 -10.85 20.82 -7.01
CA GLU A 229 -9.89 21.90 -7.18
C GLU A 229 -9.57 22.00 -8.68
N ASP A 230 -10.25 22.92 -9.35
CA ASP A 230 -9.99 23.30 -10.74
C ASP A 230 -8.67 24.07 -10.78
N GLY A 231 -7.54 23.38 -10.75
CA GLY A 231 -6.40 24.23 -10.58
C GLY A 231 -5.08 23.86 -11.20
N SER A 232 -4.90 22.71 -11.77
CA SER A 232 -3.55 22.39 -12.25
C SER A 232 -3.46 21.49 -13.49
N TYR A 233 -4.56 21.28 -14.16
CA TYR A 233 -4.49 20.52 -15.41
C TYR A 233 -3.65 21.28 -16.45
N GLY A 234 -2.49 20.76 -16.81
CA GLY A 234 -1.73 21.23 -17.95
C GLY A 234 -0.39 21.94 -17.67
N HIS A 235 0.09 22.00 -16.44
CA HIS A 235 1.40 22.59 -16.14
C HIS A 235 2.37 21.61 -15.43
N PRO A 236 2.82 20.54 -16.09
CA PRO A 236 3.60 19.45 -15.45
C PRO A 236 4.86 19.96 -14.73
N VAL A 237 5.57 20.91 -15.31
CA VAL A 237 6.80 21.46 -14.71
C VAL A 237 6.51 22.24 -13.42
N LYS A 238 5.41 23.01 -13.37
CA LYS A 238 5.02 23.75 -12.17
C LYS A 238 4.63 22.79 -11.05
N ASP A 239 3.92 21.71 -11.37
CA ASP A 239 3.45 20.74 -10.38
C ASP A 239 4.60 19.90 -9.84
N ILE A 240 5.54 19.47 -10.67
CA ILE A 240 6.77 18.83 -10.17
C ILE A 240 7.54 19.77 -9.25
N LYS A 241 7.72 21.04 -9.64
CA LYS A 241 8.40 22.02 -8.80
C LYS A 241 7.67 22.27 -7.49
N ARG A 242 6.34 22.30 -7.51
CA ARG A 242 5.49 22.43 -6.33
C ARG A 242 5.65 21.20 -5.40
N LEU A 243 5.64 19.99 -5.95
CA LEU A 243 5.88 18.76 -5.20
C LEU A 243 7.26 18.79 -4.53
N MET A 244 8.31 19.15 -5.27
CA MET A 244 9.67 19.25 -4.75
C MET A 244 9.86 20.34 -3.68
N ARG A 245 9.05 21.38 -3.69
CA ARG A 245 9.10 22.43 -2.67
C ARG A 245 8.24 22.15 -1.45
N HIS A 246 7.36 21.14 -1.54
CA HIS A 246 6.45 20.79 -0.46
C HIS A 246 7.15 20.03 0.65
N TRP A 247 7.75 20.78 1.60
CA TRP A 247 8.54 20.21 2.69
C TRP A 247 7.88 19.08 3.48
N PRO A 248 6.56 19.11 3.81
CA PRO A 248 5.93 18.09 4.65
C PRO A 248 6.03 16.66 4.11
N ILE A 249 6.25 16.49 2.81
CA ILE A 249 6.35 15.17 2.16
C ILE A 249 7.65 14.44 2.52
N TYR A 250 8.76 15.20 2.72
CA TYR A 250 10.08 14.59 2.92
C TYR A 250 10.19 13.75 4.19
N PRO A 251 9.84 14.27 5.39
CA PRO A 251 9.88 13.45 6.60
C PRO A 251 8.85 12.30 6.54
N ALA A 252 7.68 12.48 5.93
CA ALA A 252 6.71 11.42 5.76
C ALA A 252 7.25 10.28 4.87
N MET A 253 7.87 10.62 3.73
CA MET A 253 8.50 9.63 2.84
C MET A 253 9.73 8.98 3.47
N LEU A 254 10.53 9.73 4.24
CA LEU A 254 11.68 9.15 4.96
C LEU A 254 11.24 8.13 6.00
N ILE A 255 10.18 8.42 6.77
CA ILE A 255 9.59 7.47 7.71
C ILE A 255 9.09 6.23 6.96
N TRP A 256 8.43 6.40 5.82
CA TRP A 256 7.96 5.30 4.98
C TRP A 256 9.10 4.44 4.45
N VAL A 257 10.19 5.07 4.01
CA VAL A 257 11.42 4.40 3.56
C VAL A 257 12.04 3.60 4.72
N LEU A 258 12.24 4.21 5.89
CA LEU A 258 12.81 3.53 7.05
C LEU A 258 11.95 2.36 7.52
N TRP A 259 10.63 2.50 7.51
CA TRP A 259 9.70 1.44 7.89
C TRP A 259 9.76 0.22 6.96
N ASN A 260 9.85 0.48 5.65
CA ASN A 260 9.89 -0.59 4.65
C ASN A 260 11.31 -1.12 4.39
N PHE A 261 12.34 -0.40 4.86
CA PHE A 261 13.72 -0.85 4.83
C PHE A 261 13.98 -1.76 6.05
N ALA A 262 13.61 -3.02 5.91
CA ALA A 262 13.68 -4.01 6.98
C ALA A 262 14.67 -5.14 6.62
N PRO A 263 15.99 -4.91 6.75
CA PRO A 263 17.00 -5.88 6.39
C PRO A 263 16.90 -7.12 7.28
N GLY A 264 16.42 -8.23 6.69
CA GLY A 264 16.27 -9.48 7.41
C GLY A 264 14.82 -9.95 7.61
N SER A 265 13.82 -9.17 7.20
CA SER A 265 12.41 -9.55 7.38
C SER A 265 11.87 -10.49 6.29
N THR A 266 12.57 -10.68 5.19
CA THR A 266 12.17 -11.51 4.05
C THR A 266 13.07 -12.72 3.90
N THR A 267 14.03 -12.68 2.99
CA THR A 267 14.92 -13.81 2.70
C THR A 267 15.70 -14.29 3.93
N PRO A 268 16.37 -13.44 4.74
CA PRO A 268 17.09 -13.93 5.92
C PRO A 268 16.20 -14.59 6.96
N LEU A 269 14.97 -14.09 7.16
CA LEU A 269 14.01 -14.72 8.07
C LEU A 269 13.59 -16.10 7.55
N GLN A 270 13.30 -16.22 6.25
CA GLN A 270 13.00 -17.50 5.64
C GLN A 270 14.12 -18.50 5.87
N TYR A 271 15.36 -18.13 5.58
CA TYR A 271 16.53 -18.97 5.79
C TYR A 271 16.73 -19.35 7.27
N HIS A 272 16.52 -18.41 8.19
CA HIS A 272 16.58 -18.69 9.62
C HIS A 272 15.53 -19.71 10.05
N LEU A 273 14.27 -19.56 9.64
CA LEU A 273 13.21 -20.51 9.97
C LEU A 273 13.47 -21.89 9.34
N GLN A 274 13.93 -21.95 8.10
CA GLN A 274 14.17 -23.21 7.39
C GLN A 274 15.45 -23.92 7.87
N ASN A 275 16.55 -23.18 8.03
CA ASN A 275 17.84 -23.79 8.35
C ASN A 275 18.04 -24.02 9.85
N THR A 276 17.53 -23.12 10.71
CA THR A 276 17.72 -23.20 12.16
C THR A 276 16.56 -23.91 12.85
N LEU A 277 15.32 -23.59 12.46
CA LEU A 277 14.12 -24.18 13.06
C LEU A 277 13.53 -25.34 12.23
N HIS A 278 14.19 -25.71 11.12
CA HIS A 278 13.78 -26.80 10.21
C HIS A 278 12.35 -26.66 9.68
N ALA A 279 11.92 -25.41 9.41
CA ALA A 279 10.61 -25.13 8.87
C ALA A 279 10.44 -25.69 7.45
N THR A 280 9.29 -26.30 7.20
CA THR A 280 8.88 -26.65 5.84
C THR A 280 8.40 -25.42 5.08
N ASP A 281 8.34 -25.51 3.73
CA ASP A 281 7.78 -24.44 2.89
C ASP A 281 6.34 -24.09 3.28
N ALA A 282 5.55 -25.09 3.65
CA ALA A 282 4.18 -24.89 4.15
C ALA A 282 4.15 -24.10 5.45
N GLN A 283 5.05 -24.39 6.39
CA GLN A 283 5.15 -23.65 7.66
C GLN A 283 5.63 -22.21 7.46
N TRP A 284 6.54 -21.97 6.50
CA TRP A 284 6.91 -20.62 6.09
C TRP A 284 5.69 -19.84 5.55
N GLY A 285 4.88 -20.47 4.70
CA GLY A 285 3.63 -19.89 4.22
C GLY A 285 2.64 -19.58 5.34
N GLN A 286 2.48 -20.51 6.30
CA GLN A 286 1.63 -20.32 7.48
C GLN A 286 2.12 -19.15 8.35
N TRP A 287 3.44 -19.06 8.58
CA TRP A 287 4.02 -17.94 9.35
C TRP A 287 3.68 -16.60 8.71
N ASN A 288 3.88 -16.46 7.39
CA ASN A 288 3.54 -15.24 6.66
C ASN A 288 2.04 -14.91 6.74
N ALA A 289 1.18 -15.92 6.62
CA ALA A 289 -0.27 -15.72 6.70
C ALA A 289 -0.71 -15.26 8.11
N ILE A 290 -0.18 -15.89 9.17
CA ILE A 290 -0.46 -15.52 10.57
C ILE A 290 0.06 -14.11 10.85
N PHE A 291 1.29 -13.81 10.44
CA PHE A 291 1.90 -12.50 10.59
C PHE A 291 1.05 -11.42 9.91
N ALA A 292 0.68 -11.60 8.64
CA ALA A 292 -0.15 -10.66 7.88
C ALA A 292 -1.55 -10.51 8.49
N ALA A 293 -2.18 -11.61 8.94
CA ALA A 293 -3.49 -11.58 9.57
C ALA A 293 -3.47 -10.82 10.90
N SER A 294 -2.37 -10.89 11.64
CA SER A 294 -2.21 -10.26 12.95
C SER A 294 -2.20 -8.73 12.90
N PHE A 295 -1.97 -8.14 11.74
CA PHE A 295 -2.10 -6.69 11.55
C PHE A 295 -3.56 -6.23 11.54
N ILE A 296 -4.52 -7.08 11.13
CA ILE A 296 -5.93 -6.69 10.92
C ILE A 296 -6.57 -6.13 12.20
N PRO A 297 -6.49 -6.81 13.37
CA PRO A 297 -7.05 -6.26 14.62
C PRO A 297 -6.47 -4.89 14.98
N THR A 298 -5.16 -4.71 14.76
CA THR A 298 -4.48 -3.45 15.09
C THR A 298 -4.89 -2.33 14.13
N PHE A 299 -5.15 -2.61 12.86
CA PHE A 299 -5.69 -1.62 11.92
C PHE A 299 -7.10 -1.18 12.30
N ILE A 300 -7.95 -2.11 12.77
CA ILE A 300 -9.28 -1.78 13.28
C ILE A 300 -9.16 -0.88 14.53
N VAL A 301 -8.29 -1.26 15.46
CA VAL A 301 -8.01 -0.46 16.67
C VAL A 301 -7.46 0.92 16.29
N TYR A 302 -6.55 1.00 15.33
CA TYR A 302 -6.04 2.28 14.81
C TYR A 302 -7.18 3.18 14.31
N GLY A 303 -8.11 2.65 13.52
CA GLY A 303 -9.28 3.38 13.02
C GLY A 303 -10.22 3.93 14.11
N LEU A 304 -10.19 3.34 15.31
CA LEU A 304 -10.90 3.86 16.49
C LEU A 304 -10.06 4.90 17.25
N LEU A 305 -8.76 4.65 17.40
CA LEU A 305 -7.84 5.51 18.14
C LEU A 305 -7.57 6.83 17.42
N CYS A 306 -7.48 6.85 16.09
CA CYS A 306 -7.20 8.08 15.30
C CYS A 306 -8.28 9.17 15.48
N ARG A 307 -9.50 8.79 15.90
CA ARG A 307 -10.57 9.73 16.23
C ARG A 307 -10.42 10.38 17.62
N ARG A 308 -9.70 9.72 18.53
CA ARG A 308 -9.58 10.14 19.94
C ARG A 308 -8.23 10.80 20.22
N PHE A 309 -7.20 10.37 19.54
CA PHE A 309 -5.84 10.79 19.81
C PHE A 309 -5.24 11.52 18.59
N PRO A 310 -4.45 12.58 18.83
CA PRO A 310 -3.74 13.25 17.75
C PRO A 310 -2.74 12.28 17.09
N LEU A 311 -2.53 12.46 15.78
CA LEU A 311 -1.62 11.59 15.01
C LEU A 311 -0.21 11.53 15.63
N LYS A 312 0.27 12.62 16.25
CA LYS A 312 1.56 12.64 16.96
C LYS A 312 1.70 11.51 17.99
N SER A 313 0.69 11.32 18.82
CA SER A 313 0.71 10.26 19.85
C SER A 313 0.72 8.88 19.23
N LEU A 314 -0.07 8.66 18.18
CA LEU A 314 -0.15 7.38 17.47
C LEU A 314 1.16 7.05 16.75
N LEU A 315 1.81 8.05 16.16
CA LEU A 315 3.13 7.89 15.53
C LEU A 315 4.21 7.51 16.56
N ILE A 316 4.27 8.22 17.69
CA ILE A 316 5.30 7.96 18.71
C ILE A 316 5.09 6.57 19.34
N TRP A 317 3.89 6.29 19.86
CA TRP A 317 3.62 5.01 20.50
C TRP A 317 3.63 3.84 19.52
N GLY A 318 3.08 4.04 18.30
CA GLY A 318 3.16 3.04 17.25
C GLY A 318 4.60 2.67 16.93
N THR A 319 5.49 3.67 16.78
CA THR A 319 6.91 3.44 16.53
C THR A 319 7.61 2.77 17.70
N VAL A 320 7.37 3.23 18.94
CA VAL A 320 7.99 2.64 20.15
C VAL A 320 7.63 1.14 20.27
N PHE A 321 6.38 0.75 20.00
CA PHE A 321 5.98 -0.65 19.98
C PHE A 321 6.58 -1.42 18.80
N ALA A 322 6.73 -0.78 17.63
CA ALA A 322 7.26 -1.42 16.43
C ALA A 322 8.80 -1.62 16.47
N VAL A 323 9.55 -0.79 17.20
CA VAL A 323 11.02 -0.91 17.27
C VAL A 323 11.48 -2.31 17.66
N PRO A 324 10.99 -2.95 18.74
CA PRO A 324 11.44 -4.29 19.12
C PRO A 324 10.69 -5.41 18.40
N GLN A 325 9.94 -5.12 17.34
CA GLN A 325 9.03 -6.06 16.68
C GLN A 325 9.66 -7.42 16.34
N MET A 326 10.89 -7.44 15.85
CA MET A 326 11.56 -8.67 15.43
C MET A 326 12.41 -9.32 16.55
N VAL A 327 12.60 -8.63 17.68
CA VAL A 327 13.39 -9.15 18.81
C VAL A 327 12.88 -10.47 19.38
N PRO A 328 11.58 -10.74 19.50
CA PRO A 328 11.09 -12.03 19.98
C PRO A 328 11.59 -13.23 19.20
N LEU A 329 11.91 -13.08 17.90
CA LEU A 329 12.43 -14.17 17.06
C LEU A 329 13.82 -14.66 17.48
N LEU A 330 14.57 -13.88 18.26
CA LEU A 330 15.89 -14.26 18.79
C LEU A 330 15.80 -15.31 19.94
N PHE A 331 14.64 -15.45 20.54
CA PHE A 331 14.40 -16.31 21.72
C PHE A 331 13.56 -17.53 21.38
N ILE A 332 13.50 -17.92 20.13
CA ILE A 332 12.65 -19.01 19.63
C ILE A 332 13.52 -20.17 19.18
N ASP A 333 13.23 -21.35 19.74
CA ASP A 333 13.97 -22.59 19.46
C ASP A 333 13.17 -23.56 18.59
N THR A 334 11.86 -23.36 18.42
CA THR A 334 10.99 -24.26 17.65
C THR A 334 10.08 -23.52 16.69
N MET A 335 9.71 -24.19 15.59
CA MET A 335 8.79 -23.62 14.61
C MET A 335 7.40 -23.30 15.18
N THR A 336 6.92 -24.11 16.15
CA THR A 336 5.65 -23.82 16.85
C THR A 336 5.70 -22.50 17.63
N GLN A 337 6.81 -22.23 18.32
CA GLN A 337 7.03 -20.96 18.99
C GLN A 337 7.10 -19.81 17.99
N ALA A 338 7.72 -20.02 16.81
CA ALA A 338 7.76 -19.02 15.74
C ALA A 338 6.36 -18.66 15.23
N LEU A 339 5.48 -19.64 15.01
CA LEU A 339 4.09 -19.43 14.59
C LEU A 339 3.29 -18.65 15.64
N ILE A 340 3.48 -18.98 16.92
CA ILE A 340 2.84 -18.24 18.03
C ILE A 340 3.37 -16.81 18.11
N ALA A 341 4.68 -16.60 17.96
CA ALA A 341 5.30 -15.29 18.01
C ALA A 341 4.93 -14.38 16.82
N ALA A 342 4.53 -14.95 15.68
CA ALA A 342 4.06 -14.17 14.53
C ALA A 342 2.88 -13.26 14.89
N VAL A 343 2.01 -13.68 15.86
CA VAL A 343 0.87 -12.89 16.30
C VAL A 343 1.31 -11.61 17.03
N PRO A 344 2.04 -11.64 18.15
CA PRO A 344 2.46 -10.42 18.82
C PRO A 344 3.38 -9.56 17.91
N ILE A 345 4.22 -10.15 17.08
CA ILE A 345 5.08 -9.44 16.13
C ILE A 345 4.22 -8.63 15.15
N GLY A 346 3.17 -9.21 14.57
CA GLY A 346 2.26 -8.49 13.69
C GLY A 346 1.46 -7.38 14.42
N LEU A 347 0.97 -7.66 15.63
CA LEU A 347 0.27 -6.67 16.44
C LEU A 347 1.15 -5.46 16.77
N MET A 348 2.44 -5.66 17.06
CA MET A 348 3.39 -4.58 17.36
C MET A 348 3.60 -3.62 16.19
N GLY A 349 3.60 -4.11 14.94
CA GLY A 349 3.81 -3.28 13.75
C GLY A 349 2.57 -2.58 13.23
N GLY A 350 1.38 -3.08 13.53
CA GLY A 350 0.16 -2.62 12.87
C GLY A 350 -0.24 -1.18 13.20
N LEU A 351 -0.05 -0.72 14.45
CA LEU A 351 -0.32 0.65 14.84
C LEU A 351 0.57 1.65 14.09
N ALA A 352 1.86 1.33 13.97
CA ALA A 352 2.83 2.12 13.23
C ALA A 352 2.46 2.21 11.75
N THR A 353 2.16 1.07 11.11
CA THR A 353 1.78 1.02 9.70
C THR A 353 0.57 1.89 9.40
N GLY A 354 -0.48 1.82 10.22
CA GLY A 354 -1.65 2.67 10.09
C GLY A 354 -1.32 4.16 10.20
N ALA A 355 -0.50 4.52 11.19
CA ALA A 355 -0.10 5.90 11.44
C ALA A 355 0.81 6.47 10.34
N TYR A 356 1.70 5.66 9.77
CA TYR A 356 2.58 6.11 8.69
C TYR A 356 1.82 6.35 7.39
N LEU A 357 0.85 5.51 7.04
CA LEU A 357 -0.01 5.75 5.89
C LEU A 357 -0.90 6.99 6.09
N ASP A 358 -1.46 7.18 7.30
CA ASP A 358 -2.19 8.41 7.65
C ASP A 358 -1.30 9.66 7.47
N LEU A 359 -0.06 9.62 7.95
CA LEU A 359 0.90 10.71 7.77
C LEU A 359 1.18 11.02 6.29
N ILE A 360 1.37 9.98 5.46
CA ILE A 360 1.55 10.15 4.02
C ILE A 360 0.33 10.85 3.42
N ILE A 361 -0.88 10.38 3.71
CA ILE A 361 -2.12 10.97 3.18
C ILE A 361 -2.23 12.44 3.61
N ARG A 362 -1.93 12.78 4.88
CA ARG A 362 -1.93 14.17 5.35
C ARG A 362 -0.87 15.04 4.70
N SER A 363 0.27 14.46 4.34
CA SER A 363 1.38 15.19 3.71
C SER A 363 1.20 15.42 2.22
N CYS A 364 0.21 14.81 1.58
CA CYS A 364 -0.04 14.97 0.14
C CYS A 364 -0.42 16.41 -0.19
N PRO A 365 0.28 17.08 -1.13
CA PRO A 365 -0.14 18.37 -1.62
C PRO A 365 -1.45 18.22 -2.43
N ARG A 366 -2.35 19.19 -2.28
CA ARG A 366 -3.63 19.19 -2.99
C ARG A 366 -3.43 19.16 -4.50
N GLY A 367 -4.19 18.34 -5.21
CA GLY A 367 -4.06 18.16 -6.66
C GLY A 367 -2.93 17.23 -7.10
N LEU A 368 -2.08 16.75 -6.17
CA LEU A 368 -0.98 15.80 -6.44
C LEU A 368 -1.06 14.56 -5.53
N GLN A 369 -2.27 14.23 -5.05
CA GLN A 369 -2.50 13.11 -4.15
C GLN A 369 -2.16 11.77 -4.80
N GLY A 370 -2.54 11.58 -6.07
CA GLY A 370 -2.20 10.39 -6.84
C GLY A 370 -0.68 10.24 -7.01
N THR A 371 0.00 11.31 -7.40
CA THR A 371 1.46 11.33 -7.55
C THR A 371 2.14 10.94 -6.24
N THR A 372 1.73 11.53 -5.12
CA THR A 372 2.38 11.32 -3.82
C THR A 372 2.21 9.88 -3.32
N LEU A 373 1.00 9.34 -3.37
CA LEU A 373 0.77 7.96 -2.93
C LEU A 373 1.42 6.94 -3.87
N MET A 374 1.42 7.18 -5.17
CA MET A 374 2.13 6.30 -6.11
C MET A 374 3.66 6.44 -5.98
N MET A 375 4.17 7.59 -5.53
CA MET A 375 5.57 7.75 -5.17
C MET A 375 5.94 6.94 -3.93
N SER A 376 5.08 6.93 -2.89
CA SER A 376 5.31 6.05 -1.73
C SER A 376 5.30 4.57 -2.11
N ASN A 377 4.46 4.18 -3.08
CA ASN A 377 4.43 2.83 -3.63
C ASN A 377 5.72 2.48 -4.40
N SER A 378 6.23 3.39 -5.26
CA SER A 378 7.53 3.22 -5.93
C SER A 378 8.66 3.01 -4.91
N LEU A 379 8.71 3.88 -3.90
CA LEU A 379 9.71 3.78 -2.83
C LEU A 379 9.62 2.47 -2.07
N TYR A 380 8.39 1.99 -1.77
CA TYR A 380 8.18 0.69 -1.14
C TYR A 380 8.85 -0.44 -1.92
N PHE A 381 8.57 -0.58 -3.21
CA PHE A 381 9.13 -1.66 -4.02
C PHE A 381 10.65 -1.59 -4.14
N VAL A 382 11.21 -0.39 -4.28
CA VAL A 382 12.67 -0.19 -4.35
C VAL A 382 13.31 -0.52 -3.01
N VAL A 383 12.80 0.03 -1.92
CA VAL A 383 13.41 -0.04 -0.59
C VAL A 383 13.36 -1.45 -0.01
N VAL A 384 12.25 -2.17 -0.21
CA VAL A 384 12.13 -3.58 0.21
C VAL A 384 13.21 -4.43 -0.46
N ARG A 385 13.49 -4.22 -1.75
CA ARG A 385 14.55 -4.95 -2.46
C ARG A 385 15.94 -4.63 -1.95
N PHE A 386 16.24 -3.36 -1.70
CA PHE A 386 17.52 -2.97 -1.10
C PHE A 386 17.68 -3.52 0.32
N GLY A 387 16.61 -3.49 1.13
CA GLY A 387 16.59 -4.07 2.46
C GLY A 387 16.88 -5.59 2.44
N ASP A 388 16.27 -6.31 1.51
CA ASP A 388 16.45 -7.75 1.36
C ASP A 388 17.90 -8.11 0.97
N VAL A 389 18.47 -7.40 -0.02
CA VAL A 389 19.86 -7.58 -0.45
C VAL A 389 20.84 -7.28 0.69
N LEU A 390 20.63 -6.18 1.42
CA LEU A 390 21.48 -5.86 2.58
C LEU A 390 21.33 -6.93 3.67
N GLY A 391 20.09 -7.31 3.98
CA GLY A 391 19.80 -8.31 4.99
C GLY A 391 20.45 -9.67 4.69
N THR A 392 20.40 -10.12 3.44
CA THR A 392 21.05 -11.35 2.99
C THR A 392 22.58 -11.28 3.19
N ASN A 393 23.19 -10.14 2.81
CA ASN A 393 24.62 -9.93 3.06
C ASN A 393 24.97 -9.94 4.56
N LEU A 394 24.14 -9.33 5.41
CA LEU A 394 24.33 -9.34 6.86
C LEU A 394 24.21 -10.77 7.42
N TYR A 395 23.21 -11.51 6.95
CA TYR A 395 22.99 -12.89 7.35
C TYR A 395 24.17 -13.79 7.01
N ASP A 396 24.67 -13.71 5.76
CA ASP A 396 25.70 -14.63 5.26
C ASP A 396 27.11 -14.31 5.79
N ARG A 397 27.42 -13.02 6.02
CA ARG A 397 28.80 -12.57 6.29
C ARG A 397 29.08 -12.11 7.72
N TYR A 398 28.04 -11.66 8.47
CA TYR A 398 28.28 -10.89 9.70
C TYR A 398 27.62 -11.46 10.97
N GLY A 399 27.15 -12.68 10.97
CA GLY A 399 26.68 -13.32 12.21
C GLY A 399 25.23 -13.74 12.20
N GLY A 400 24.69 -14.03 11.01
CA GLY A 400 23.40 -14.69 10.86
C GLY A 400 22.20 -13.78 11.18
N PHE A 401 21.11 -14.40 11.61
CA PHE A 401 19.83 -13.71 11.80
C PHE A 401 19.85 -12.64 12.91
N THR A 402 20.67 -12.85 13.96
CA THR A 402 20.79 -11.89 15.06
C THR A 402 21.23 -10.51 14.60
N VAL A 403 22.22 -10.43 13.69
CA VAL A 403 22.67 -9.14 13.13
C VAL A 403 21.58 -8.48 12.31
N CYS A 404 20.79 -9.26 11.57
CA CYS A 404 19.64 -8.74 10.84
C CYS A 404 18.59 -8.12 11.77
N VAL A 405 18.25 -8.78 12.89
CA VAL A 405 17.30 -8.24 13.89
C VAL A 405 17.82 -6.95 14.51
N ILE A 406 19.12 -6.89 14.86
CA ILE A 406 19.74 -5.66 15.37
C ILE A 406 19.63 -4.55 14.32
N ALA A 407 19.96 -4.83 13.08
CA ALA A 407 19.87 -3.85 12.00
C ALA A 407 18.45 -3.31 11.81
N ILE A 408 17.41 -4.18 11.79
CA ILE A 408 16.01 -3.76 11.74
C ILE A 408 15.64 -2.88 12.93
N THR A 409 16.04 -3.29 14.14
CA THR A 409 15.74 -2.54 15.37
C THR A 409 16.36 -1.14 15.33
N ILE A 410 17.61 -1.01 14.85
CA ILE A 410 18.26 0.28 14.66
C ILE A 410 17.52 1.13 13.63
N VAL A 411 17.19 0.56 12.47
CA VAL A 411 16.47 1.29 11.41
C VAL A 411 15.11 1.79 11.91
N TYR A 412 14.36 0.96 12.63
CA TYR A 412 13.08 1.39 13.19
C TYR A 412 13.24 2.43 14.29
N ALA A 413 14.28 2.34 15.12
CA ALA A 413 14.59 3.35 16.12
C ALA A 413 14.94 4.72 15.49
N LEU A 414 15.56 4.74 14.30
CA LEU A 414 15.84 5.97 13.56
C LEU A 414 14.57 6.72 13.11
N ILE A 415 13.42 6.06 13.09
CA ILE A 415 12.15 6.74 12.82
C ILE A 415 11.83 7.77 13.90
N LEU A 416 12.16 7.49 15.18
CA LEU A 416 11.85 8.39 16.30
C LEU A 416 12.44 9.80 16.13
N PRO A 417 13.74 9.99 15.83
CA PRO A 417 14.27 11.33 15.58
C PRO A 417 13.68 11.96 14.29
N VAL A 418 13.34 11.18 13.26
CA VAL A 418 12.70 11.72 12.05
C VAL A 418 11.30 12.26 12.35
N LEU A 419 10.57 11.69 13.32
CA LEU A 419 9.28 12.23 13.75
C LEU A 419 9.36 13.67 14.27
N LEU A 420 10.53 14.10 14.79
CA LEU A 420 10.73 15.49 15.22
C LEU A 420 10.80 16.48 14.04
N MET A 421 11.09 15.98 12.84
CA MET A 421 11.14 16.80 11.61
C MET A 421 9.75 16.98 10.99
N VAL A 422 8.76 16.18 11.40
CA VAL A 422 7.41 16.28 10.86
C VAL A 422 6.75 17.58 11.31
N PRO A 423 6.18 18.39 10.40
CA PRO A 423 5.49 19.63 10.75
C PRO A 423 4.39 19.39 11.78
N LYS A 424 4.45 20.10 12.90
CA LYS A 424 3.50 19.96 14.03
C LYS A 424 2.05 20.08 13.59
N GLN A 425 1.78 20.92 12.59
CA GLN A 425 0.44 21.17 12.05
C GLN A 425 -0.21 19.91 11.47
N LEU A 426 0.57 18.99 10.87
CA LEU A 426 0.05 17.74 10.31
C LEU A 426 -0.34 16.70 11.37
N ILE A 427 0.35 16.71 12.51
CA ILE A 427 0.27 15.65 13.52
C ILE A 427 -0.44 16.07 14.80
N ALA A 428 -0.80 17.36 14.94
CA ALA A 428 -1.39 17.90 16.17
C ALA A 428 -2.87 17.53 16.36
N THR A 429 -3.58 17.19 15.28
CA THR A 429 -5.03 16.96 15.28
C THR A 429 -5.38 15.49 15.16
N ALA A 430 -6.48 15.11 15.82
CA ALA A 430 -7.17 13.84 15.60
C ALA A 430 -8.05 13.91 14.33
N ASP A 431 -8.53 12.77 13.85
CA ASP A 431 -9.53 12.74 12.78
C ASP A 431 -10.84 13.43 13.21
N GLY A 432 -11.48 14.11 12.27
CA GLY A 432 -12.65 14.96 12.52
C GLY A 432 -12.31 16.39 12.96
N GLN A 433 -11.04 16.69 13.25
CA GLN A 433 -10.55 18.01 13.56
C GLN A 433 -9.81 18.59 12.35
N MET A 434 -10.30 19.68 11.76
CA MET A 434 -9.54 20.38 10.73
C MET A 434 -8.42 21.18 11.42
N PRO A 435 -7.14 21.02 11.02
CA PRO A 435 -6.09 21.91 11.47
C PRO A 435 -6.41 23.32 10.99
N GLU A 436 -6.19 24.33 11.84
CA GLU A 436 -6.18 25.73 11.41
C GLU A 436 -5.06 25.95 10.39
N TYR A 437 -5.28 25.56 9.16
CA TYR A 437 -4.40 25.91 8.06
C TYR A 437 -4.72 27.37 7.69
N LYS A 438 -3.97 28.30 8.23
CA LYS A 438 -3.64 29.50 7.47
C LYS A 438 -2.78 29.01 6.33
N LEU A 439 -3.40 28.75 5.19
CA LEU A 439 -2.70 28.65 3.92
C LEU A 439 -1.98 29.98 3.77
N ALA A 440 -0.66 29.99 3.93
CA ALA A 440 0.13 31.04 3.35
C ALA A 440 -0.23 31.02 1.87
N ALA A 441 -0.89 32.07 1.43
CA ALA A 441 -1.17 32.33 0.04
C ALA A 441 0.20 32.45 -0.64
N ASP A 442 0.56 31.45 -1.44
CA ASP A 442 1.65 31.51 -2.40
C ASP A 442 1.08 31.62 -3.81
#